data_dc11d469dc64e281d45dd5a92e54bc4a
#
_entry.id   dc11d469dc64e281d45dd5a92e54bc4a
#
_cell.length_a   1.000
_cell.length_b   1.000
_cell.length_c   1.000
_cell.angle_alpha   90.00
_cell.angle_beta   90.00
_cell.angle_gamma   90.00
#
_symmetry.space_group_name_H-M   'P 1'
#
loop_
_entity.id
_entity.type
_entity.pdbx_description
1 polymer ?
#
loop_
_entity_poly.entity_id
_entity_poly.type
_entity_poly.pdbx_seq_one_letter_code
_entity_poly.pdbx_strand_id
1 'polypeptide(L)'
;MSDRMPTKVPRWQAAADHEDSRRKMDLNLTPHERQFRDEFRAWLESNRPEDWQQYESRDEESSRERFDFLRAWQKKMYEAGWVGIHWPKEYGGRGVNLIEQAIFIEEMARANAPPLINVLGLSLLGPTLIAYGTEPQKQRFLANILSADEIWCQGYSEPNAGSDLAALRSEAKLDGDHFIVNGQKTWTSFGHFADWCFAVVRTDPDAPKHKGLTYMLVDMRSPGVRVRPLKQMTGESEFNEVFFENVSVPVENVVGGVNDGWSIAIATLMFERGTLGASLQITFKRQIERLIELSRKLKRNGRPASEDSLIRQKLAQMYAEIEIFRLNQMRTLTRMSKTGVPGPEGSIQKIFWSEMNQRMQQVAMELLGPYGQLTREGDHAADHGQWAHAYLRARGNTIEAGTSEIQRNIIGHFVLGLPKSY
;
A
#
# COMPACT_ATOMS: atom_id res chain seq x y z
N MET A 1 0.04 24.07 -23.07
CA MET A 1 1.08 23.95 -22.02
C MET A 1 1.24 22.48 -21.73
N SER A 2 2.40 21.91 -22.05
CA SER A 2 2.64 20.47 -21.99
C SER A 2 2.81 20.01 -20.55
N ASP A 3 1.81 19.33 -20.03
CA ASP A 3 1.93 18.53 -18.78
C ASP A 3 2.88 17.34 -19.03
N ARG A 4 4.17 17.63 -19.05
CA ARG A 4 5.18 16.57 -18.98
C ARG A 4 5.19 16.08 -17.52
N MET A 5 5.00 14.77 -17.32
CA MET A 5 5.32 14.14 -16.03
C MET A 5 6.67 14.65 -15.52
N PRO A 6 6.84 14.83 -14.21
CA PRO A 6 8.12 15.23 -13.66
C PRO A 6 9.19 14.22 -14.06
N THR A 7 10.16 14.65 -14.88
CA THR A 7 11.23 13.83 -15.48
C THR A 7 12.35 13.47 -14.47
N LYS A 8 12.20 13.79 -13.20
CA LYS A 8 13.17 13.42 -12.17
C LYS A 8 12.68 12.24 -11.35
N VAL A 9 12.61 11.07 -11.97
CA VAL A 9 12.73 9.82 -11.24
C VAL A 9 14.21 9.70 -10.85
N PRO A 10 14.53 9.38 -9.59
CA PRO A 10 15.92 9.28 -9.15
C PRO A 10 16.71 8.32 -10.01
N ARG A 11 17.89 8.72 -10.47
CA ARG A 11 18.78 7.93 -11.35
C ARG A 11 19.16 6.54 -10.79
N TRP A 12 18.99 6.31 -9.49
CA TRP A 12 19.28 5.02 -8.89
C TRP A 12 18.30 3.89 -9.30
N GLN A 13 17.09 4.22 -9.79
CA GLN A 13 16.21 3.22 -10.42
C GLN A 13 16.60 2.90 -11.87
N ALA A 14 17.51 3.67 -12.46
CA ALA A 14 17.91 3.53 -13.87
C ALA A 14 19.24 2.78 -14.06
N ALA A 15 19.93 2.39 -12.99
CA ALA A 15 21.22 1.72 -13.07
C ALA A 15 21.10 0.19 -13.01
N ALA A 16 20.17 -0.39 -13.74
CA ALA A 16 20.18 -1.82 -14.06
C ALA A 16 20.63 -1.96 -15.52
N ASP A 17 21.75 -2.60 -15.70
CA ASP A 17 22.54 -2.86 -16.90
C ASP A 17 21.77 -2.85 -18.22
N HIS A 18 22.21 -1.99 -19.16
CA HIS A 18 21.81 -1.92 -20.55
C HIS A 18 22.46 -3.08 -21.37
N GLU A 19 22.27 -4.32 -20.96
CA GLU A 19 22.59 -5.46 -21.82
C GLU A 19 21.35 -6.30 -22.11
N ASP A 20 21.06 -6.37 -23.41
CA ASP A 20 20.14 -7.27 -24.08
C ASP A 20 18.65 -6.90 -24.16
N SER A 21 18.33 -6.06 -25.14
CA SER A 21 16.94 -5.69 -25.53
C SER A 21 16.16 -6.84 -26.22
N ARG A 22 16.66 -8.07 -26.27
CA ARG A 22 16.06 -9.24 -26.95
C ARG A 22 15.62 -10.36 -26.01
N ARG A 23 15.63 -10.18 -24.69
CA ARG A 23 15.15 -11.24 -23.79
C ARG A 23 13.66 -11.46 -24.03
N LYS A 24 13.34 -12.68 -24.54
CA LYS A 24 12.00 -13.28 -24.40
C LYS A 24 11.62 -13.22 -22.93
N MET A 25 10.32 -13.14 -22.60
CA MET A 25 9.86 -13.25 -21.23
C MET A 25 10.40 -14.57 -20.66
N ASP A 26 11.46 -14.49 -19.85
CA ASP A 26 12.02 -15.63 -19.16
C ASP A 26 11.51 -15.57 -17.71
N LEU A 27 10.76 -16.57 -17.31
CA LEU A 27 10.20 -16.70 -15.97
C LEU A 27 11.15 -17.44 -15.02
N ASN A 28 12.34 -17.83 -15.48
CA ASN A 28 13.33 -18.50 -14.65
C ASN A 28 14.18 -17.48 -13.92
N LEU A 29 14.35 -17.71 -12.63
CA LEU A 29 15.27 -16.91 -11.82
C LEU A 29 16.71 -17.17 -12.25
N THR A 30 17.53 -16.14 -12.28
CA THR A 30 18.99 -16.24 -12.43
C THR A 30 19.61 -16.94 -11.23
N PRO A 31 20.87 -17.40 -11.29
CA PRO A 31 21.56 -17.95 -10.14
C PRO A 31 21.60 -17.01 -8.94
N HIS A 32 21.81 -15.71 -9.16
CA HIS A 32 21.84 -14.68 -8.13
C HIS A 32 20.46 -14.51 -7.47
N GLU A 33 19.39 -14.42 -8.24
CA GLU A 33 18.02 -14.30 -7.74
C GLU A 33 17.60 -15.57 -6.96
N ARG A 34 18.02 -16.75 -7.40
CA ARG A 34 17.82 -17.99 -6.63
C ARG A 34 18.54 -17.95 -5.29
N GLN A 35 19.79 -17.51 -5.28
CA GLN A 35 20.57 -17.38 -4.05
C GLN A 35 19.91 -16.40 -3.07
N PHE A 36 19.48 -15.23 -3.55
CA PHE A 36 18.75 -14.25 -2.75
C PHE A 36 17.46 -14.83 -2.15
N ARG A 37 16.68 -15.54 -2.98
CA ARG A 37 15.46 -16.22 -2.53
C ARG A 37 15.76 -17.24 -1.43
N ASP A 38 16.76 -18.08 -1.64
CA ASP A 38 17.07 -19.19 -0.73
C ASP A 38 17.65 -18.66 0.59
N GLU A 39 18.46 -17.58 0.57
CA GLU A 39 18.95 -16.88 1.76
C GLU A 39 17.77 -16.33 2.58
N PHE A 40 16.86 -15.60 1.93
CA PHE A 40 15.72 -15.00 2.63
C PHE A 40 14.74 -16.07 3.15
N ARG A 41 14.49 -17.11 2.38
CA ARG A 41 13.65 -18.24 2.79
C ARG A 41 14.20 -18.94 4.03
N ALA A 42 15.48 -19.27 4.05
CA ALA A 42 16.12 -19.90 5.21
C ALA A 42 16.04 -18.98 6.45
N TRP A 43 16.21 -17.67 6.26
CA TRP A 43 16.05 -16.72 7.36
C TRP A 43 14.60 -16.71 7.90
N LEU A 44 13.60 -16.69 7.02
CA LEU A 44 12.17 -16.74 7.41
C LEU A 44 11.84 -18.04 8.15
N GLU A 45 12.29 -19.20 7.66
CA GLU A 45 12.06 -20.51 8.28
C GLU A 45 12.59 -20.54 9.73
N SER A 46 13.72 -19.89 9.99
CA SER A 46 14.35 -19.85 11.31
C SER A 46 13.81 -18.74 12.25
N ASN A 47 13.14 -17.73 11.71
CA ASN A 47 12.87 -16.49 12.46
C ASN A 47 11.41 -16.09 12.49
N ARG A 48 10.58 -16.58 11.56
CA ARG A 48 9.16 -16.25 11.49
C ARG A 48 8.43 -16.79 12.73
N PRO A 49 7.63 -15.94 13.41
CA PRO A 49 6.75 -16.43 14.48
C PRO A 49 5.63 -17.31 13.88
N GLU A 50 5.37 -18.46 14.53
CA GLU A 50 4.42 -19.46 14.00
C GLU A 50 2.98 -19.00 14.10
N ASP A 51 2.53 -18.55 15.28
CA ASP A 51 1.13 -18.26 15.58
C ASP A 51 0.82 -16.77 15.66
N TRP A 52 1.45 -15.97 14.77
CA TRP A 52 1.26 -14.52 14.83
C TRP A 52 -0.17 -14.05 14.52
N GLN A 53 -0.98 -14.90 13.85
CA GLN A 53 -2.39 -14.63 13.58
C GLN A 53 -3.26 -14.49 14.83
N GLN A 54 -2.78 -14.98 15.98
CA GLN A 54 -3.45 -14.75 17.28
C GLN A 54 -3.56 -13.26 17.64
N TYR A 55 -2.64 -12.42 17.13
CA TYR A 55 -2.68 -10.97 17.30
C TYR A 55 -3.66 -10.35 16.31
N GLU A 56 -4.94 -10.63 16.47
CA GLU A 56 -5.99 -10.01 15.66
C GLU A 56 -6.47 -8.70 16.29
N SER A 57 -6.73 -7.70 15.47
CA SER A 57 -7.29 -6.42 15.89
C SER A 57 -8.81 -6.55 16.03
N ARG A 58 -9.33 -6.67 17.23
CA ARG A 58 -10.77 -6.79 17.54
C ARG A 58 -11.32 -5.56 18.23
N ASP A 59 -10.53 -4.96 19.09
CA ASP A 59 -10.79 -3.77 19.88
C ASP A 59 -9.53 -2.91 20.00
N GLU A 60 -9.55 -1.89 20.82
CA GLU A 60 -8.42 -0.98 20.97
C GLU A 60 -7.21 -1.67 21.64
N GLU A 61 -7.44 -2.54 22.62
CA GLU A 61 -6.38 -3.26 23.34
C GLU A 61 -5.67 -4.26 22.43
N SER A 62 -6.43 -5.13 21.76
CA SER A 62 -5.86 -6.11 20.81
C SER A 62 -5.21 -5.44 19.60
N SER A 63 -5.69 -4.25 19.19
CA SER A 63 -5.05 -3.43 18.16
C SER A 63 -3.68 -2.92 18.60
N ARG A 64 -3.53 -2.53 19.89
CA ARG A 64 -2.26 -2.11 20.48
C ARG A 64 -1.30 -3.29 20.58
N GLU A 65 -1.74 -4.43 21.07
CA GLU A 65 -0.93 -5.65 21.16
C GLU A 65 -0.40 -6.08 19.78
N ARG A 66 -1.28 -6.07 18.78
CA ARG A 66 -0.90 -6.36 17.40
C ARG A 66 0.14 -5.36 16.87
N PHE A 67 -0.04 -4.08 17.16
CA PHE A 67 0.88 -3.03 16.75
C PHE A 67 2.27 -3.25 17.36
N ASP A 68 2.35 -3.48 18.67
CA ASP A 68 3.61 -3.69 19.39
C ASP A 68 4.32 -4.96 18.91
N PHE A 69 3.58 -6.04 18.66
CA PHE A 69 4.10 -7.26 18.03
C PHE A 69 4.70 -6.99 16.65
N LEU A 70 3.96 -6.31 15.76
CA LEU A 70 4.44 -6.02 14.41
C LEU A 70 5.63 -5.07 14.40
N ARG A 71 5.69 -4.13 15.36
CA ARG A 71 6.84 -3.24 15.54
C ARG A 71 8.09 -4.03 15.94
N ALA A 72 7.97 -4.94 16.89
CA ALA A 72 9.07 -5.82 17.30
C ALA A 72 9.52 -6.75 16.15
N TRP A 73 8.56 -7.27 15.35
CA TRP A 73 8.86 -8.05 14.16
C TRP A 73 9.65 -7.25 13.12
N GLN A 74 9.22 -6.04 12.79
CA GLN A 74 9.95 -5.18 11.86
C GLN A 74 11.35 -4.87 12.37
N LYS A 75 11.53 -4.60 13.67
CA LYS A 75 12.84 -4.36 14.27
C LYS A 75 13.77 -5.57 14.11
N LYS A 76 13.28 -6.78 14.37
CA LYS A 76 14.02 -8.03 14.13
C LYS A 76 14.44 -8.20 12.67
N MET A 77 13.55 -7.89 11.72
CA MET A 77 13.86 -7.92 10.30
C MET A 77 14.89 -6.85 9.91
N TYR A 78 14.81 -5.66 10.51
CA TYR A 78 15.77 -4.57 10.30
C TYR A 78 17.19 -4.95 10.76
N GLU A 79 17.32 -5.51 11.95
CA GLU A 79 18.60 -5.99 12.50
C GLU A 79 19.25 -7.07 11.63
N ALA A 80 18.44 -7.86 10.91
CA ALA A 80 18.90 -8.83 9.93
C ALA A 80 19.09 -8.25 8.51
N GLY A 81 18.84 -6.95 8.30
CA GLY A 81 18.96 -6.27 7.01
C GLY A 81 17.88 -6.63 6.00
N TRP A 82 16.69 -7.05 6.45
CA TRP A 82 15.55 -7.42 5.58
C TRP A 82 14.43 -6.38 5.51
N VAL A 83 14.70 -5.15 5.96
CA VAL A 83 13.75 -4.03 5.82
C VAL A 83 14.29 -3.02 4.82
N GLY A 84 13.40 -2.40 4.03
CA GLY A 84 13.78 -1.38 3.04
C GLY A 84 14.78 -1.90 2.00
N ILE A 85 14.76 -3.18 1.66
CA ILE A 85 15.77 -3.86 0.83
C ILE A 85 16.02 -3.18 -0.52
N HIS A 86 15.03 -2.48 -1.06
CA HIS A 86 15.10 -1.72 -2.31
C HIS A 86 15.77 -0.35 -2.17
N TRP A 87 15.96 0.14 -0.96
CA TRP A 87 16.64 1.42 -0.76
C TRP A 87 18.14 1.30 -1.07
N PRO A 88 18.80 2.40 -1.48
CA PRO A 88 20.24 2.43 -1.62
C PRO A 88 20.96 1.98 -0.34
N LYS A 89 22.11 1.33 -0.50
CA LYS A 89 22.92 0.83 0.63
C LYS A 89 23.33 1.93 1.60
N GLU A 90 23.62 3.12 1.08
CA GLU A 90 23.96 4.30 1.87
C GLU A 90 22.86 4.76 2.82
N TYR A 91 21.60 4.36 2.55
CA TYR A 91 20.44 4.65 3.41
C TYR A 91 19.93 3.40 4.14
N GLY A 92 20.76 2.38 4.29
CA GLY A 92 20.45 1.17 5.08
C GLY A 92 19.68 0.07 4.33
N GLY A 93 19.42 0.24 3.01
CA GLY A 93 18.85 -0.80 2.18
C GLY A 93 19.91 -1.79 1.64
N ARG A 94 19.47 -2.75 0.84
CA ARG A 94 20.36 -3.69 0.11
C ARG A 94 20.63 -3.27 -1.33
N GLY A 95 19.87 -2.29 -1.86
CA GLY A 95 19.94 -1.86 -3.26
C GLY A 95 19.50 -2.94 -4.24
N VAL A 96 18.57 -3.80 -3.84
CA VAL A 96 18.09 -4.90 -4.65
C VAL A 96 17.26 -4.42 -5.85
N ASN A 97 17.28 -5.20 -6.92
CA ASN A 97 16.50 -4.91 -8.12
C ASN A 97 15.01 -5.25 -7.94
N LEU A 98 14.18 -4.91 -8.94
CA LEU A 98 12.72 -5.12 -8.89
C LEU A 98 12.31 -6.61 -8.82
N ILE A 99 13.13 -7.51 -9.39
CA ILE A 99 12.83 -8.95 -9.36
C ILE A 99 13.11 -9.48 -7.96
N GLU A 100 14.20 -9.10 -7.33
CA GLU A 100 14.52 -9.47 -5.96
C GLU A 100 13.49 -8.90 -4.97
N GLN A 101 12.97 -7.68 -5.21
CA GLN A 101 11.84 -7.14 -4.43
C GLN A 101 10.59 -8.02 -4.57
N ALA A 102 10.26 -8.44 -5.79
CA ALA A 102 9.14 -9.35 -6.03
C ALA A 102 9.34 -10.68 -5.31
N ILE A 103 10.54 -11.27 -5.39
CA ILE A 103 10.92 -12.50 -4.68
C ILE A 103 10.73 -12.32 -3.16
N PHE A 104 11.22 -11.22 -2.59
CA PHE A 104 11.06 -10.94 -1.16
C PHE A 104 9.58 -10.91 -0.75
N ILE A 105 8.75 -10.18 -1.51
CA ILE A 105 7.31 -10.09 -1.24
C ILE A 105 6.64 -11.46 -1.39
N GLU A 106 7.03 -12.24 -2.40
CA GLU A 106 6.51 -13.60 -2.61
C GLU A 106 6.90 -14.54 -1.46
N GLU A 107 8.14 -14.50 -0.98
CA GLU A 107 8.57 -15.36 0.13
C GLU A 107 7.90 -14.93 1.46
N MET A 108 7.75 -13.64 1.74
CA MET A 108 6.95 -13.14 2.87
C MET A 108 5.52 -13.70 2.83
N ALA A 109 4.87 -13.57 1.69
CA ALA A 109 3.52 -14.07 1.51
C ALA A 109 3.48 -15.60 1.61
N ARG A 110 4.39 -16.34 0.94
CA ARG A 110 4.47 -17.82 0.98
C ARG A 110 4.68 -18.35 2.40
N ALA A 111 5.55 -17.71 3.17
CA ALA A 111 5.79 -18.07 4.55
C ALA A 111 4.62 -17.68 5.47
N ASN A 112 3.61 -16.94 4.96
CA ASN A 112 2.60 -16.31 5.79
C ASN A 112 3.23 -15.52 6.95
N ALA A 113 4.29 -14.75 6.63
CA ALA A 113 5.00 -13.94 7.61
C ALA A 113 4.17 -12.71 8.01
N PRO A 114 4.37 -12.17 9.24
CA PRO A 114 3.71 -10.94 9.65
C PRO A 114 4.07 -9.79 8.71
N PRO A 115 3.13 -8.90 8.39
CA PRO A 115 3.44 -7.71 7.60
C PRO A 115 4.36 -6.75 8.36
N LEU A 116 5.08 -5.90 7.62
CA LEU A 116 5.80 -4.78 8.20
C LEU A 116 4.81 -3.72 8.66
N ILE A 117 5.03 -3.13 9.85
CA ILE A 117 4.09 -2.17 10.43
C ILE A 117 4.21 -0.79 9.78
N ASN A 118 5.41 -0.35 9.44
CA ASN A 118 5.69 0.99 8.93
C ASN A 118 5.63 1.07 7.40
N VAL A 119 4.62 0.44 6.79
CA VAL A 119 4.49 0.33 5.32
C VAL A 119 4.49 1.71 4.65
N LEU A 120 3.79 2.70 5.23
CA LEU A 120 3.73 4.05 4.66
C LEU A 120 5.09 4.75 4.73
N GLY A 121 5.82 4.59 5.83
CA GLY A 121 7.19 5.05 5.96
C GLY A 121 8.13 4.39 4.94
N LEU A 122 8.06 3.08 4.83
CA LEU A 122 8.97 2.27 4.00
C LEU A 122 8.71 2.43 2.49
N SER A 123 7.43 2.42 2.08
CA SER A 123 7.06 2.36 0.66
C SER A 123 6.77 3.72 0.04
N LEU A 124 6.42 4.72 0.85
CA LEU A 124 6.04 6.05 0.38
C LEU A 124 7.03 7.12 0.82
N LEU A 125 7.12 7.38 2.13
CA LEU A 125 7.93 8.50 2.62
C LEU A 125 9.42 8.28 2.43
N GLY A 126 9.96 7.11 2.74
CA GLY A 126 11.39 6.84 2.62
C GLY A 126 11.92 7.10 1.21
N PRO A 127 11.34 6.49 0.17
CA PRO A 127 11.69 6.81 -1.23
C PRO A 127 11.49 8.30 -1.58
N THR A 128 10.48 8.96 -1.01
CA THR A 128 10.26 10.40 -1.20
C THR A 128 11.38 11.23 -0.57
N LEU A 129 11.79 10.91 0.67
CA LEU A 129 12.92 11.59 1.32
C LEU A 129 14.23 11.34 0.58
N ILE A 130 14.48 10.12 0.13
CA ILE A 130 15.67 9.80 -0.68
C ILE A 130 15.74 10.66 -1.93
N ALA A 131 14.58 10.91 -2.57
CA ALA A 131 14.50 11.65 -3.82
C ALA A 131 14.47 13.17 -3.65
N TYR A 132 13.78 13.68 -2.64
CA TYR A 132 13.44 15.10 -2.48
C TYR A 132 13.84 15.70 -1.13
N GLY A 133 14.18 14.88 -0.14
CA GLY A 133 14.59 15.33 1.19
C GLY A 133 15.99 15.95 1.19
N THR A 134 16.23 16.84 2.15
CA THR A 134 17.56 17.35 2.46
C THR A 134 18.40 16.29 3.15
N GLU A 135 19.73 16.43 3.12
CA GLU A 135 20.61 15.48 3.83
C GLU A 135 20.32 15.42 5.35
N PRO A 136 20.08 16.53 6.06
CA PRO A 136 19.62 16.46 7.46
C PRO A 136 18.34 15.66 7.65
N GLN A 137 17.33 15.81 6.77
CA GLN A 137 16.09 15.02 6.85
C GLN A 137 16.33 13.54 6.63
N LYS A 138 17.15 13.17 5.65
CA LYS A 138 17.54 11.77 5.39
C LYS A 138 18.23 11.14 6.60
N GLN A 139 19.23 11.83 7.15
CA GLN A 139 19.97 11.38 8.34
C GLN A 139 19.06 11.26 9.56
N ARG A 140 18.11 12.18 9.72
CA ARG A 140 17.19 12.18 10.86
C ARG A 140 16.16 11.07 10.81
N PHE A 141 15.59 10.75 9.63
CA PHE A 141 14.37 9.95 9.55
C PHE A 141 14.58 8.55 8.96
N LEU A 142 15.50 8.34 8.00
CA LEU A 142 15.50 7.09 7.24
C LEU A 142 15.79 5.85 8.09
N ALA A 143 16.75 5.93 9.02
CA ALA A 143 17.07 4.81 9.90
C ALA A 143 15.91 4.46 10.83
N ASN A 144 15.22 5.48 11.38
CA ASN A 144 14.07 5.30 12.26
C ASN A 144 12.83 4.74 11.53
N ILE A 145 12.68 5.04 10.23
CA ILE A 145 11.66 4.41 9.38
C ILE A 145 11.94 2.92 9.20
N LEU A 146 13.18 2.54 8.94
CA LEU A 146 13.58 1.14 8.73
C LEU A 146 13.40 0.31 10.02
N SER A 147 13.85 0.83 11.15
CA SER A 147 13.79 0.15 12.45
C SER A 147 12.38 0.09 13.05
N ALA A 148 11.44 0.89 12.53
CA ALA A 148 10.14 1.17 13.15
C ALA A 148 10.25 1.86 14.51
N ASP A 149 11.35 2.56 14.80
CA ASP A 149 11.45 3.41 15.98
C ASP A 149 10.55 4.65 15.84
N GLU A 150 10.25 5.07 14.61
CA GLU A 150 9.26 6.09 14.28
C GLU A 150 8.29 5.58 13.21
N ILE A 151 7.01 5.57 13.54
CA ILE A 151 5.92 5.13 12.66
C ILE A 151 5.32 6.33 11.95
N TRP A 152 4.99 6.15 10.67
CA TRP A 152 4.51 7.22 9.81
C TRP A 152 3.10 7.00 9.30
N CYS A 153 2.31 8.05 9.28
CA CYS A 153 1.01 8.07 8.62
C CYS A 153 0.95 9.11 7.50
N GLN A 154 -0.05 8.99 6.64
CA GLN A 154 -0.27 9.85 5.48
C GLN A 154 -1.43 10.81 5.72
N GLY A 155 -1.18 12.11 5.64
CA GLY A 155 -2.17 13.18 5.78
C GLY A 155 -2.48 13.85 4.43
N TYR A 156 -3.14 13.13 3.51
CA TYR A 156 -3.49 13.67 2.18
C TYR A 156 -4.97 14.04 2.11
N SER A 157 -5.85 13.05 2.08
CA SER A 157 -7.28 13.24 1.88
C SER A 157 -7.93 14.11 2.96
N GLU A 158 -8.92 14.89 2.57
CA GLU A 158 -9.79 15.65 3.44
C GLU A 158 -11.25 15.23 3.21
N PRO A 159 -12.19 15.57 4.10
CA PRO A 159 -13.60 15.21 3.93
C PRO A 159 -14.18 15.58 2.55
N ASN A 160 -13.72 16.69 1.96
CA ASN A 160 -14.17 17.17 0.66
C ASN A 160 -13.10 17.10 -0.45
N ALA A 161 -11.95 16.47 -0.20
CA ALA A 161 -10.84 16.36 -1.15
C ALA A 161 -10.20 14.97 -1.09
N GLY A 162 -10.83 14.00 -1.74
CA GLY A 162 -10.33 12.65 -1.95
C GLY A 162 -9.74 12.48 -3.35
N SER A 163 -10.57 12.11 -4.33
CA SER A 163 -10.13 11.98 -5.74
C SER A 163 -9.60 13.30 -6.30
N ASP A 164 -10.20 14.41 -5.90
CA ASP A 164 -9.73 15.75 -6.21
C ASP A 164 -8.82 16.28 -5.09
N LEU A 165 -7.69 15.61 -4.91
CA LEU A 165 -6.74 15.92 -3.83
C LEU A 165 -6.24 17.37 -3.90
N ALA A 166 -6.07 17.93 -5.10
CA ALA A 166 -5.60 19.32 -5.27
C ALA A 166 -6.59 20.38 -4.71
N ALA A 167 -7.84 19.99 -4.43
CA ALA A 167 -8.84 20.85 -3.80
C ALA A 167 -8.73 20.90 -2.27
N LEU A 168 -7.71 20.30 -1.68
CA LEU A 168 -7.47 20.32 -0.23
C LEU A 168 -7.40 21.74 0.32
N ARG A 169 -7.87 21.90 1.58
CA ARG A 169 -8.04 23.20 2.25
C ARG A 169 -7.27 23.33 3.56
N SER A 170 -6.70 22.26 4.10
CA SER A 170 -5.79 22.40 5.25
C SER A 170 -4.70 23.41 4.89
N GLU A 171 -4.61 24.48 5.66
CA GLU A 171 -3.71 25.61 5.39
C GLU A 171 -2.46 25.58 6.29
N ALA A 172 -1.39 26.18 5.81
CA ALA A 172 -0.20 26.44 6.59
C ALA A 172 0.30 27.86 6.31
N LYS A 173 0.39 28.67 7.35
CA LYS A 173 0.85 30.06 7.28
C LYS A 173 2.22 30.17 7.92
N LEU A 174 3.17 30.79 7.22
CA LEU A 174 4.50 31.05 7.74
C LEU A 174 4.46 32.09 8.87
N ASP A 175 5.03 31.74 10.00
CA ASP A 175 5.23 32.62 11.17
C ASP A 175 6.66 32.44 11.68
N GLY A 176 7.52 33.40 11.34
CA GLY A 176 8.95 33.30 11.63
C GLY A 176 9.61 32.12 10.93
N ASP A 177 10.13 31.18 11.70
CA ASP A 177 10.80 29.95 11.25
C ASP A 177 9.91 28.71 11.33
N HIS A 178 8.60 28.91 11.54
CA HIS A 178 7.61 27.84 11.61
C HIS A 178 6.42 28.09 10.70
N PHE A 179 5.77 27.01 10.27
CA PHE A 179 4.43 27.06 9.68
C PHE A 179 3.38 26.75 10.74
N ILE A 180 2.32 27.55 10.81
CA ILE A 180 1.15 27.27 11.65
C ILE A 180 0.12 26.56 10.79
N VAL A 181 -0.10 25.28 11.09
CA VAL A 181 -0.95 24.38 10.30
C VAL A 181 -2.33 24.26 10.93
N ASN A 182 -3.37 24.46 10.11
CA ASN A 182 -4.77 24.30 10.48
C ASN A 182 -5.52 23.48 9.44
N GLY A 183 -6.33 22.51 9.88
CA GLY A 183 -7.17 21.74 8.97
C GLY A 183 -7.53 20.35 9.51
N GLN A 184 -8.13 19.56 8.61
CA GLN A 184 -8.56 18.21 8.94
C GLN A 184 -8.15 17.26 7.81
N LYS A 185 -7.51 16.14 8.17
CA LYS A 185 -7.25 15.01 7.27
C LYS A 185 -8.18 13.84 7.64
N THR A 186 -8.48 13.02 6.65
CA THR A 186 -9.33 11.83 6.84
C THR A 186 -8.73 10.62 6.13
N TRP A 187 -9.18 9.42 6.51
CA TRP A 187 -8.67 8.16 6.00
C TRP A 187 -7.17 7.97 6.26
N THR A 188 -6.67 8.57 7.33
CA THR A 188 -5.27 8.46 7.75
C THR A 188 -5.04 7.09 8.39
N SER A 189 -4.40 6.18 7.64
CA SER A 189 -4.09 4.83 8.11
C SER A 189 -3.16 4.87 9.31
N PHE A 190 -3.53 4.15 10.38
CA PHE A 190 -2.75 4.01 11.61
C PHE A 190 -2.36 5.33 12.29
N GLY A 191 -3.07 6.43 12.03
CA GLY A 191 -2.76 7.74 12.59
C GLY A 191 -2.72 7.77 14.12
N HIS A 192 -3.49 6.92 14.81
CA HIS A 192 -3.51 6.79 16.27
C HIS A 192 -2.28 6.05 16.86
N PHE A 193 -1.45 5.45 16.01
CA PHE A 193 -0.18 4.81 16.37
C PHE A 193 1.03 5.54 15.81
N ALA A 194 0.82 6.50 14.90
CA ALA A 194 1.90 7.17 14.21
C ALA A 194 2.59 8.20 15.09
N ASP A 195 3.92 8.25 15.00
CA ASP A 195 4.76 9.29 15.59
C ASP A 195 4.80 10.53 14.70
N TRP A 196 4.74 10.34 13.38
CA TRP A 196 4.87 11.37 12.36
C TRP A 196 3.83 11.24 11.26
N CYS A 197 3.45 12.37 10.69
CA CYS A 197 2.56 12.45 9.52
C CYS A 197 3.27 13.18 8.38
N PHE A 198 3.32 12.58 7.19
CA PHE A 198 3.63 13.34 5.98
C PHE A 198 2.34 13.87 5.37
N ALA A 199 2.21 15.18 5.39
CA ALA A 199 0.98 15.87 5.01
C ALA A 199 1.19 16.81 3.81
N VAL A 200 0.15 16.96 2.99
CA VAL A 200 0.08 18.02 1.97
C VAL A 200 -0.89 19.08 2.45
N VAL A 201 -0.42 20.31 2.48
CA VAL A 201 -1.18 21.47 2.98
C VAL A 201 -1.08 22.65 2.01
N ARG A 202 -2.01 23.58 2.09
CA ARG A 202 -2.03 24.77 1.25
C ARG A 202 -1.27 25.92 1.92
N THR A 203 -0.19 26.33 1.29
CA THR A 203 0.65 27.47 1.72
C THR A 203 0.39 28.75 0.95
N ASP A 204 -0.18 28.64 -0.26
CA ASP A 204 -0.58 29.78 -1.07
C ASP A 204 -2.03 29.56 -1.58
N PRO A 205 -3.03 30.22 -0.96
CA PRO A 205 -4.43 30.08 -1.34
C PRO A 205 -4.77 30.76 -2.68
N ASP A 206 -3.97 31.75 -3.12
CA ASP A 206 -4.20 32.52 -4.35
C ASP A 206 -3.58 31.85 -5.58
N ALA A 207 -2.71 30.86 -5.37
CA ALA A 207 -2.09 30.12 -6.45
C ALA A 207 -3.08 29.19 -7.19
N PRO A 208 -2.82 28.85 -8.46
CA PRO A 208 -3.59 27.83 -9.17
C PRO A 208 -3.64 26.51 -8.40
N LYS A 209 -4.75 25.78 -8.51
CA LYS A 209 -5.13 24.60 -7.72
C LYS A 209 -4.00 23.60 -7.41
N HIS A 210 -3.16 23.28 -8.39
CA HIS A 210 -2.02 22.35 -8.28
C HIS A 210 -0.72 23.03 -7.84
N LYS A 211 -0.77 24.34 -7.59
CA LYS A 211 0.35 25.12 -7.07
C LYS A 211 -0.05 25.67 -5.70
N GLY A 212 0.89 26.17 -4.93
CA GLY A 212 0.58 26.65 -3.58
C GLY A 212 0.32 25.54 -2.58
N LEU A 213 0.72 24.30 -2.88
CA LEU A 213 0.69 23.16 -1.98
C LEU A 213 2.11 22.82 -1.52
N THR A 214 2.26 22.52 -0.24
CA THR A 214 3.56 22.16 0.37
C THR A 214 3.48 20.81 1.05
N TYR A 215 4.54 20.04 0.94
CA TYR A 215 4.69 18.72 1.57
C TYR A 215 5.44 18.90 2.89
N MET A 216 4.84 18.53 4.01
CA MET A 216 5.37 18.75 5.35
C MET A 216 5.41 17.49 6.18
N LEU A 217 6.42 17.39 7.06
CA LEU A 217 6.57 16.36 8.07
C LEU A 217 6.08 16.94 9.41
N VAL A 218 4.98 16.39 9.92
CA VAL A 218 4.31 16.88 11.13
C VAL A 218 4.52 15.86 12.26
N ASP A 219 5.06 16.29 13.39
CA ASP A 219 5.11 15.46 14.60
C ASP A 219 3.69 15.31 15.18
N MET A 220 3.22 14.08 15.26
CA MET A 220 1.86 13.76 15.72
C MET A 220 1.64 14.01 17.22
N ARG A 221 2.74 14.25 17.96
CA ARG A 221 2.71 14.63 19.38
C ARG A 221 2.69 16.13 19.62
N SER A 222 2.78 16.94 18.55
CA SER A 222 2.74 18.40 18.65
C SER A 222 1.43 18.88 19.29
N PRO A 223 1.47 19.92 20.15
CA PRO A 223 0.27 20.57 20.63
C PRO A 223 -0.64 20.99 19.47
N GLY A 224 -1.95 20.73 19.59
CA GLY A 224 -2.94 21.01 18.57
C GLY A 224 -3.19 19.86 17.59
N VAL A 225 -2.42 18.77 17.63
CA VAL A 225 -2.74 17.56 16.88
C VAL A 225 -3.73 16.71 17.69
N ARG A 226 -4.83 16.33 17.03
CA ARG A 226 -5.84 15.46 17.63
C ARG A 226 -6.24 14.38 16.62
N VAL A 227 -6.20 13.13 17.05
CA VAL A 227 -6.51 11.96 16.23
C VAL A 227 -7.82 11.33 16.71
N ARG A 228 -8.71 11.00 15.78
CA ARG A 228 -9.98 10.34 16.04
C ARG A 228 -10.11 9.09 15.14
N PRO A 229 -10.09 7.87 15.72
CA PRO A 229 -10.32 6.65 14.95
C PRO A 229 -11.69 6.62 14.28
N LEU A 230 -11.74 6.11 13.06
CA LEU A 230 -12.95 5.93 12.26
C LEU A 230 -13.35 4.47 12.26
N LYS A 231 -14.47 4.14 12.91
CA LYS A 231 -15.00 2.79 12.88
C LYS A 231 -15.56 2.46 11.49
N GLN A 232 -14.95 1.47 10.86
CA GLN A 232 -15.35 0.97 9.55
C GLN A 232 -16.50 -0.04 9.65
N MET A 233 -17.09 -0.40 8.51
CA MET A 233 -18.13 -1.44 8.45
C MET A 233 -17.61 -2.84 8.84
N THR A 234 -16.30 -3.06 8.83
CA THR A 234 -15.64 -4.27 9.32
C THR A 234 -15.61 -4.35 10.84
N GLY A 235 -15.87 -3.24 11.53
CA GLY A 235 -15.73 -3.09 12.98
C GLY A 235 -14.37 -2.55 13.44
N GLU A 236 -13.36 -2.59 12.59
CA GLU A 236 -12.01 -2.09 12.84
C GLU A 236 -11.92 -0.57 12.71
N SER A 237 -10.88 0.03 13.28
CA SER A 237 -10.65 1.48 13.29
C SER A 237 -9.22 1.82 12.85
N GLU A 238 -8.72 1.17 11.79
CA GLU A 238 -7.37 1.42 11.27
C GLU A 238 -7.21 2.81 10.63
N PHE A 239 -8.33 3.39 10.13
CA PHE A 239 -8.34 4.74 9.59
C PHE A 239 -8.73 5.77 10.63
N ASN A 240 -8.24 6.99 10.44
CA ASN A 240 -8.43 8.09 11.39
C ASN A 240 -8.78 9.39 10.67
N GLU A 241 -9.45 10.27 11.40
CA GLU A 241 -9.42 11.70 11.17
C GLU A 241 -8.30 12.31 12.00
N VAL A 242 -7.55 13.22 11.41
CA VAL A 242 -6.49 13.98 12.07
C VAL A 242 -6.81 15.46 11.96
N PHE A 243 -6.91 16.12 13.10
CA PHE A 243 -7.17 17.55 13.19
C PHE A 243 -5.88 18.27 13.56
N PHE A 244 -5.60 19.34 12.85
CA PHE A 244 -4.53 20.29 13.14
C PHE A 244 -5.14 21.60 13.59
N GLU A 245 -4.89 22.01 14.83
CA GLU A 245 -5.40 23.24 15.44
C GLU A 245 -4.22 24.09 15.91
N ASN A 246 -3.78 25.02 15.05
CA ASN A 246 -2.58 25.85 15.26
C ASN A 246 -1.30 25.04 15.54
N VAL A 247 -1.10 23.97 14.78
CA VAL A 247 0.07 23.12 14.93
C VAL A 247 1.30 23.81 14.35
N SER A 248 2.33 23.99 15.18
CA SER A 248 3.61 24.57 14.78
C SER A 248 4.51 23.51 14.12
N VAL A 249 4.89 23.75 12.88
CA VAL A 249 5.76 22.88 12.09
C VAL A 249 6.99 23.65 11.64
N PRO A 250 8.22 23.28 12.03
CA PRO A 250 9.44 23.96 11.61
C PRO A 250 9.60 23.99 10.09
N VAL A 251 10.14 25.07 9.54
CA VAL A 251 10.39 25.19 8.08
C VAL A 251 11.32 24.09 7.56
N GLU A 252 12.21 23.57 8.39
CA GLU A 252 13.11 22.47 8.07
C GLU A 252 12.38 21.13 7.84
N ASN A 253 11.13 21.01 8.26
CA ASN A 253 10.26 19.86 8.03
C ASN A 253 9.51 19.95 6.67
N VAL A 254 9.76 20.95 5.86
CA VAL A 254 9.27 21.01 4.47
C VAL A 254 10.14 20.10 3.60
N VAL A 255 9.52 19.19 2.86
CA VAL A 255 10.23 18.33 1.90
C VAL A 255 10.19 18.99 0.52
N GLY A 256 11.35 19.14 -0.09
CA GLY A 256 11.51 19.92 -1.33
C GLY A 256 11.37 21.42 -1.05
N GLY A 257 10.66 22.12 -1.93
CA GLY A 257 10.40 23.56 -1.79
C GLY A 257 8.99 23.88 -1.28
N VAL A 258 8.82 25.07 -0.71
CA VAL A 258 7.48 25.63 -0.45
C VAL A 258 6.75 25.75 -1.79
N ASN A 259 5.50 25.35 -1.86
CA ASN A 259 4.64 25.27 -3.04
C ASN A 259 5.00 24.19 -4.09
N ASP A 260 5.97 23.31 -3.80
CA ASP A 260 6.31 22.16 -4.65
C ASP A 260 5.56 20.87 -4.27
N GLY A 261 4.74 20.92 -3.23
CA GLY A 261 4.12 19.76 -2.59
C GLY A 261 3.28 18.89 -3.52
N TRP A 262 2.66 19.45 -4.56
CA TRP A 262 1.88 18.66 -5.52
C TRP A 262 2.75 17.68 -6.30
N SER A 263 3.87 18.13 -6.84
CA SER A 263 4.79 17.29 -7.61
C SER A 263 5.38 16.17 -6.74
N ILE A 264 5.68 16.48 -5.48
CA ILE A 264 6.21 15.51 -4.50
C ILE A 264 5.12 14.49 -4.10
N ALA A 265 3.89 14.96 -3.86
CA ALA A 265 2.76 14.08 -3.55
C ALA A 265 2.48 13.08 -4.68
N ILE A 266 2.48 13.53 -5.93
CA ILE A 266 2.30 12.64 -7.08
C ILE A 266 3.46 11.63 -7.18
N ALA A 267 4.71 12.07 -6.99
CA ALA A 267 5.87 11.18 -6.99
C ALA A 267 5.76 10.13 -5.86
N THR A 268 5.35 10.54 -4.65
CA THR A 268 5.09 9.63 -3.52
C THR A 268 4.08 8.54 -3.90
N LEU A 269 2.95 8.91 -4.50
CA LEU A 269 1.92 7.95 -4.93
C LEU A 269 2.38 7.03 -6.07
N MET A 270 3.39 7.41 -6.84
CA MET A 270 3.96 6.54 -7.87
C MET A 270 4.84 5.44 -7.28
N PHE A 271 5.49 5.65 -6.13
CA PHE A 271 6.28 4.62 -5.46
C PHE A 271 5.42 3.42 -5.01
N GLU A 272 4.17 3.67 -4.65
CA GLU A 272 3.21 2.62 -4.25
C GLU A 272 2.88 1.62 -5.38
N ARG A 273 2.83 2.09 -6.61
CA ARG A 273 2.28 1.33 -7.75
C ARG A 273 3.16 0.17 -8.23
N GLY A 274 4.42 0.12 -7.83
CA GLY A 274 5.38 -0.84 -8.38
C GLY A 274 5.33 -2.25 -7.77
N THR A 275 5.07 -2.37 -6.48
CA THR A 275 5.36 -3.59 -5.70
C THR A 275 4.15 -4.26 -5.07
N LEU A 276 3.05 -3.54 -4.86
CA LEU A 276 1.81 -4.07 -4.21
C LEU A 276 1.24 -5.32 -4.89
N GLY A 277 1.39 -5.44 -6.19
CA GLY A 277 0.78 -6.54 -6.93
C GLY A 277 1.31 -7.93 -6.61
N ALA A 278 2.57 -8.06 -6.21
CA ALA A 278 3.18 -9.36 -5.98
C ALA A 278 2.59 -10.08 -4.74
N SER A 279 2.37 -9.35 -3.64
CA SER A 279 1.74 -9.91 -2.44
C SER A 279 0.26 -10.24 -2.66
N LEU A 280 -0.47 -9.36 -3.35
CA LEU A 280 -1.90 -9.55 -3.62
C LEU A 280 -2.16 -10.81 -4.45
N GLN A 281 -1.33 -11.11 -5.44
CA GLN A 281 -1.47 -12.29 -6.27
C GLN A 281 -1.43 -13.59 -5.43
N ILE A 282 -0.48 -13.69 -4.50
CA ILE A 282 -0.36 -14.86 -3.63
C ILE A 282 -1.54 -14.94 -2.65
N THR A 283 -1.93 -13.81 -2.10
CA THR A 283 -3.10 -13.72 -1.22
C THR A 283 -4.36 -14.19 -1.92
N PHE A 284 -4.64 -13.71 -3.13
CA PHE A 284 -5.82 -14.12 -3.90
C PHE A 284 -5.76 -15.60 -4.30
N LYS A 285 -4.58 -16.10 -4.65
CA LYS A 285 -4.40 -17.53 -4.94
C LYS A 285 -4.78 -18.41 -3.76
N ARG A 286 -4.31 -18.07 -2.56
CA ARG A 286 -4.68 -18.78 -1.34
C ARG A 286 -6.18 -18.69 -1.03
N GLN A 287 -6.75 -17.50 -1.22
CA GLN A 287 -8.19 -17.32 -1.00
C GLN A 287 -9.02 -18.19 -1.95
N ILE A 288 -8.70 -18.24 -3.23
CA ILE A 288 -9.44 -19.08 -4.18
C ILE A 288 -9.25 -20.57 -3.90
N GLU A 289 -8.04 -21.01 -3.56
CA GLU A 289 -7.78 -22.40 -3.17
C GLU A 289 -8.60 -22.80 -1.94
N ARG A 290 -8.68 -21.91 -0.94
CA ARG A 290 -9.52 -22.09 0.25
C ARG A 290 -11.02 -22.11 -0.07
N LEU A 291 -11.51 -21.25 -1.00
CA LEU A 291 -12.89 -21.29 -1.46
C LEU A 291 -13.22 -22.59 -2.20
N ILE A 292 -12.30 -23.10 -3.02
CA ILE A 292 -12.46 -24.39 -3.68
C ILE A 292 -12.55 -25.52 -2.64
N GLU A 293 -11.70 -25.50 -1.62
CA GLU A 293 -11.75 -26.47 -0.52
C GLU A 293 -13.04 -26.38 0.27
N LEU A 294 -13.47 -25.16 0.61
CA LEU A 294 -14.71 -24.89 1.32
C LEU A 294 -15.92 -25.36 0.52
N SER A 295 -15.92 -25.18 -0.82
CA SER A 295 -17.01 -25.65 -1.70
C SER A 295 -17.19 -27.17 -1.69
N ARG A 296 -16.12 -27.94 -1.40
CA ARG A 296 -16.19 -29.40 -1.25
C ARG A 296 -16.80 -29.83 0.09
N LYS A 297 -16.64 -29.00 1.13
CA LYS A 297 -17.12 -29.29 2.50
C LYS A 297 -18.55 -28.83 2.70
N LEU A 298 -18.92 -27.67 2.17
CA LEU A 298 -20.27 -27.11 2.29
C LEU A 298 -21.26 -27.87 1.41
N LYS A 299 -22.47 -28.04 1.94
CA LYS A 299 -23.56 -28.69 1.20
C LYS A 299 -24.57 -27.65 0.68
N ARG A 300 -24.98 -27.81 -0.57
CA ARG A 300 -26.06 -27.08 -1.21
C ARG A 300 -27.04 -28.10 -1.77
N ASN A 301 -28.29 -28.00 -1.36
CA ASN A 301 -29.32 -28.99 -1.73
C ASN A 301 -28.91 -30.46 -1.44
N GLY A 302 -28.27 -30.69 -0.30
CA GLY A 302 -27.83 -32.02 0.16
C GLY A 302 -26.54 -32.58 -0.49
N ARG A 303 -25.97 -31.89 -1.49
CA ARG A 303 -24.73 -32.27 -2.19
C ARG A 303 -23.61 -31.28 -1.92
N PRO A 304 -22.33 -31.64 -2.08
CA PRO A 304 -21.22 -30.69 -2.04
C PRO A 304 -21.48 -29.52 -2.99
N ALA A 305 -21.24 -28.30 -2.53
CA ALA A 305 -21.45 -27.11 -3.36
C ALA A 305 -20.54 -27.09 -4.59
N SER A 306 -19.42 -27.80 -4.57
CA SER A 306 -18.53 -28.03 -5.71
C SER A 306 -19.19 -28.83 -6.86
N GLU A 307 -20.30 -29.51 -6.63
CA GLU A 307 -21.09 -30.20 -7.66
C GLU A 307 -22.09 -29.28 -8.35
N ASP A 308 -22.42 -28.14 -7.75
CA ASP A 308 -23.26 -27.11 -8.38
C ASP A 308 -22.52 -26.48 -9.56
N SER A 309 -23.07 -26.57 -10.76
CA SER A 309 -22.44 -26.09 -11.99
C SER A 309 -22.17 -24.58 -11.97
N LEU A 310 -23.06 -23.78 -11.35
CA LEU A 310 -22.92 -22.33 -11.26
C LEU A 310 -21.76 -21.95 -10.32
N ILE A 311 -21.65 -22.61 -9.17
CA ILE A 311 -20.54 -22.40 -8.23
C ILE A 311 -19.23 -22.79 -8.90
N ARG A 312 -19.17 -23.94 -9.56
CA ARG A 312 -17.96 -24.39 -10.29
C ARG A 312 -17.51 -23.38 -11.33
N GLN A 313 -18.42 -22.84 -12.14
CA GLN A 313 -18.09 -21.85 -13.17
C GLN A 313 -17.55 -20.56 -12.54
N LYS A 314 -18.16 -20.08 -11.46
CA LYS A 314 -17.69 -18.90 -10.75
C LYS A 314 -16.29 -19.09 -10.18
N LEU A 315 -16.03 -20.22 -9.51
CA LEU A 315 -14.70 -20.53 -8.98
C LEU A 315 -13.64 -20.67 -10.08
N ALA A 316 -13.99 -21.32 -11.20
CA ALA A 316 -13.09 -21.45 -12.36
C ALA A 316 -12.77 -20.07 -12.97
N GLN A 317 -13.78 -19.20 -13.11
CA GLN A 317 -13.58 -17.83 -13.57
C GLN A 317 -12.64 -17.05 -12.66
N MET A 318 -12.85 -17.10 -11.34
CA MET A 318 -11.97 -16.43 -10.38
C MET A 318 -10.54 -16.96 -10.43
N TYR A 319 -10.35 -18.26 -10.56
CA TYR A 319 -9.03 -18.86 -10.70
C TYR A 319 -8.33 -18.35 -11.97
N ALA A 320 -9.02 -18.31 -13.10
CA ALA A 320 -8.48 -17.77 -14.34
C ALA A 320 -8.11 -16.29 -14.22
N GLU A 321 -8.97 -15.47 -13.58
CA GLU A 321 -8.68 -14.04 -13.37
C GLU A 321 -7.45 -13.83 -12.48
N ILE A 322 -7.24 -14.64 -11.47
CA ILE A 322 -6.04 -14.58 -10.61
C ILE A 322 -4.77 -14.91 -11.42
N GLU A 323 -4.82 -15.91 -12.31
CA GLU A 323 -3.68 -16.22 -13.17
C GLU A 323 -3.43 -15.11 -14.22
N ILE A 324 -4.48 -14.49 -14.76
CA ILE A 324 -4.35 -13.29 -15.61
C ILE A 324 -3.70 -12.14 -14.85
N PHE A 325 -4.10 -11.91 -13.60
CA PHE A 325 -3.49 -10.89 -12.75
C PHE A 325 -2.00 -11.16 -12.54
N ARG A 326 -1.61 -12.41 -12.24
CA ARG A 326 -0.21 -12.84 -12.10
C ARG A 326 0.61 -12.54 -13.36
N LEU A 327 0.10 -12.90 -14.54
CA LEU A 327 0.78 -12.66 -15.82
C LEU A 327 0.92 -11.16 -16.13
N ASN A 328 -0.08 -10.36 -15.81
CA ASN A 328 -0.02 -8.91 -15.95
C ASN A 328 1.01 -8.28 -15.01
N GLN A 329 1.16 -8.81 -13.78
CA GLN A 329 2.22 -8.38 -12.86
C GLN A 329 3.61 -8.65 -13.44
N MET A 330 3.86 -9.85 -13.96
CA MET A 330 5.13 -10.18 -14.59
C MET A 330 5.44 -9.28 -15.78
N ARG A 331 4.43 -8.95 -16.58
CA ARG A 331 4.57 -8.00 -17.70
C ARG A 331 4.98 -6.60 -17.19
N THR A 332 4.36 -6.12 -16.13
CA THR A 332 4.69 -4.83 -15.54
C THR A 332 6.10 -4.82 -14.96
N LEU A 333 6.50 -5.85 -14.21
CA LEU A 333 7.87 -5.98 -13.68
C LEU A 333 8.90 -5.99 -14.81
N THR A 334 8.65 -6.77 -15.88
CA THR A 334 9.52 -6.80 -17.07
C THR A 334 9.66 -5.42 -17.72
N ARG A 335 8.57 -4.65 -17.81
CA ARG A 335 8.63 -3.30 -18.34
C ARG A 335 9.40 -2.37 -17.41
N MET A 336 9.08 -2.38 -16.12
CA MET A 336 9.76 -1.55 -15.13
C MET A 336 11.26 -1.82 -15.08
N SER A 337 11.69 -3.09 -15.19
CA SER A 337 13.12 -3.44 -15.25
C SER A 337 13.83 -2.88 -16.50
N LYS A 338 13.09 -2.65 -17.59
CA LYS A 338 13.62 -2.07 -18.83
C LYS A 338 13.59 -0.54 -18.86
N THR A 339 12.58 0.07 -18.26
CA THR A 339 12.34 1.52 -18.35
C THR A 339 12.75 2.31 -17.12
N GLY A 340 12.96 1.61 -15.98
CA GLY A 340 13.27 2.21 -14.69
C GLY A 340 12.09 2.93 -14.01
N VAL A 341 10.92 3.02 -14.67
CA VAL A 341 9.75 3.76 -14.14
C VAL A 341 8.47 2.97 -14.32
N PRO A 342 7.54 3.03 -13.33
CA PRO A 342 6.20 2.50 -13.48
C PRO A 342 5.46 3.23 -14.61
N GLY A 343 4.79 2.46 -15.48
CA GLY A 343 3.93 3.03 -16.51
C GLY A 343 2.48 3.19 -16.04
N PRO A 344 1.64 3.85 -16.86
CA PRO A 344 0.21 4.01 -16.55
C PRO A 344 -0.56 2.68 -16.51
N GLU A 345 0.06 1.58 -16.94
CA GLU A 345 -0.51 0.23 -16.85
C GLU A 345 -0.76 -0.26 -15.42
N GLY A 346 -0.09 0.34 -14.42
CA GLY A 346 -0.41 0.10 -13.02
C GLY A 346 -1.89 0.40 -12.70
N SER A 347 -2.50 1.35 -13.43
CA SER A 347 -3.92 1.65 -13.34
C SER A 347 -4.81 0.51 -13.83
N ILE A 348 -4.40 -0.20 -14.89
CA ILE A 348 -5.11 -1.39 -15.40
C ILE A 348 -5.12 -2.48 -14.32
N GLN A 349 -3.98 -2.70 -13.70
CA GLN A 349 -3.87 -3.71 -12.63
C GLN A 349 -4.71 -3.35 -11.43
N LYS A 350 -4.73 -2.08 -11.01
CA LYS A 350 -5.51 -1.62 -9.87
C LYS A 350 -7.00 -1.84 -10.09
N ILE A 351 -7.57 -1.49 -11.23
CA ILE A 351 -8.97 -1.78 -11.57
C ILE A 351 -9.20 -3.29 -11.54
N PHE A 352 -8.34 -4.04 -12.23
CA PHE A 352 -8.52 -5.47 -12.38
C PHE A 352 -8.60 -6.20 -11.04
N TRP A 353 -7.60 -6.01 -10.17
CA TRP A 353 -7.57 -6.74 -8.91
C TRP A 353 -8.66 -6.27 -7.93
N SER A 354 -8.95 -4.98 -7.89
CA SER A 354 -9.93 -4.44 -6.94
C SER A 354 -11.35 -4.90 -7.27
N GLU A 355 -11.72 -4.91 -8.55
CA GLU A 355 -13.03 -5.41 -9.00
C GLU A 355 -13.10 -6.94 -8.95
N MET A 356 -12.02 -7.64 -9.29
CA MET A 356 -11.90 -9.09 -9.15
C MET A 356 -12.08 -9.52 -7.69
N ASN A 357 -11.40 -8.85 -6.75
CA ASN A 357 -11.55 -9.19 -5.33
C ASN A 357 -12.99 -9.02 -4.85
N GLN A 358 -13.67 -7.94 -5.23
CA GLN A 358 -15.09 -7.78 -4.88
C GLN A 358 -15.95 -8.93 -5.41
N ARG A 359 -15.72 -9.38 -6.65
CA ARG A 359 -16.45 -10.55 -7.23
C ARG A 359 -16.11 -11.83 -6.47
N MET A 360 -14.83 -12.04 -6.12
CA MET A 360 -14.41 -13.22 -5.36
C MET A 360 -15.09 -13.30 -4.00
N GLN A 361 -15.10 -12.17 -3.27
CA GLN A 361 -15.78 -12.11 -1.98
C GLN A 361 -17.31 -12.30 -2.11
N GLN A 362 -17.92 -11.82 -3.22
CA GLN A 362 -19.31 -12.09 -3.52
C GLN A 362 -19.57 -13.60 -3.73
N VAL A 363 -18.67 -14.29 -4.44
CA VAL A 363 -18.77 -15.75 -4.63
C VAL A 363 -18.63 -16.48 -3.29
N ALA A 364 -17.77 -15.99 -2.39
CA ALA A 364 -17.65 -16.53 -1.03
C ALA A 364 -18.96 -16.41 -0.25
N MET A 365 -19.61 -15.24 -0.29
CA MET A 365 -20.89 -15.02 0.38
C MET A 365 -22.00 -15.91 -0.19
N GLU A 366 -22.07 -16.08 -1.52
CA GLU A 366 -23.00 -16.98 -2.16
C GLU A 366 -22.78 -18.45 -1.78
N LEU A 367 -21.54 -18.87 -1.65
CA LEU A 367 -21.15 -20.22 -1.24
C LEU A 367 -21.58 -20.50 0.21
N LEU A 368 -21.36 -19.53 1.10
CA LEU A 368 -21.70 -19.62 2.52
C LEU A 368 -23.23 -19.50 2.77
N GLY A 369 -23.97 -18.86 1.87
CA GLY A 369 -25.40 -18.61 2.03
C GLY A 369 -25.69 -17.84 3.34
N PRO A 370 -26.68 -18.29 4.16
CA PRO A 370 -27.01 -17.62 5.43
C PRO A 370 -25.83 -17.52 6.41
N TYR A 371 -24.91 -18.47 6.39
CA TYR A 371 -23.73 -18.47 7.27
C TYR A 371 -22.70 -17.38 6.91
N GLY A 372 -22.79 -16.78 5.73
CA GLY A 372 -21.95 -15.65 5.32
C GLY A 372 -22.19 -14.38 6.15
N GLN A 373 -23.29 -14.30 6.92
CA GLN A 373 -23.56 -13.18 7.84
C GLN A 373 -22.86 -13.32 9.18
N LEU A 374 -22.29 -14.50 9.48
CA LEU A 374 -21.63 -14.74 10.76
C LEU A 374 -20.27 -14.08 10.79
N THR A 375 -20.05 -13.29 11.82
CA THR A 375 -18.79 -12.66 12.13
C THR A 375 -17.88 -13.60 12.92
N ARG A 376 -16.68 -13.13 13.26
CA ARG A 376 -15.63 -13.91 13.93
C ARG A 376 -16.06 -14.60 15.23
N GLU A 377 -17.08 -14.10 15.92
CA GLU A 377 -17.57 -14.59 17.22
C GLU A 377 -18.63 -15.70 17.12
N GLY A 378 -19.03 -16.07 15.92
CA GLY A 378 -20.09 -17.07 15.72
C GLY A 378 -19.54 -18.49 15.69
N ASP A 379 -20.08 -19.39 16.55
CA ASP A 379 -19.68 -20.81 16.64
C ASP A 379 -19.74 -21.58 15.30
N HIS A 380 -20.55 -21.10 14.35
CA HIS A 380 -20.73 -21.70 13.04
C HIS A 380 -20.11 -20.88 11.90
N ALA A 381 -19.32 -19.85 12.23
CA ALA A 381 -18.68 -19.00 11.23
C ALA A 381 -17.59 -19.78 10.49
N ALA A 382 -17.80 -20.01 9.20
CA ALA A 382 -16.81 -20.65 8.35
C ALA A 382 -15.50 -19.82 8.37
N ASP A 383 -14.37 -20.51 8.59
CA ASP A 383 -13.06 -19.90 8.66
C ASP A 383 -13.01 -18.70 9.63
N HIS A 384 -13.65 -18.83 10.79
CA HIS A 384 -13.70 -17.79 11.81
C HIS A 384 -14.26 -16.45 11.32
N GLY A 385 -15.21 -16.46 10.37
CA GLY A 385 -15.87 -15.25 9.87
C GLY A 385 -15.02 -14.36 8.98
N GLN A 386 -13.83 -14.81 8.58
CA GLN A 386 -12.93 -14.01 7.73
C GLN A 386 -13.56 -13.62 6.38
N TRP A 387 -14.49 -14.41 5.85
CA TRP A 387 -15.15 -14.13 4.57
C TRP A 387 -16.12 -12.96 4.65
N ALA A 388 -16.91 -12.88 5.73
CA ALA A 388 -17.77 -11.72 6.00
C ALA A 388 -16.93 -10.43 6.11
N HIS A 389 -15.85 -10.49 6.88
CA HIS A 389 -14.90 -9.38 7.02
C HIS A 389 -14.29 -8.99 5.66
N ALA A 390 -13.77 -9.95 4.91
CA ALA A 390 -13.15 -9.71 3.60
C ALA A 390 -14.16 -9.13 2.59
N TYR A 391 -15.42 -9.58 2.62
CA TYR A 391 -16.49 -9.03 1.78
C TYR A 391 -16.73 -7.54 2.08
N LEU A 392 -16.82 -7.17 3.35
CA LEU A 392 -17.03 -5.79 3.76
C LEU A 392 -15.79 -4.94 3.41
N ARG A 393 -14.57 -5.42 3.73
CA ARG A 393 -13.32 -4.71 3.44
C ARG A 393 -13.10 -4.49 1.95
N ALA A 394 -13.47 -5.45 1.11
CA ALA A 394 -13.31 -5.36 -0.34
C ALA A 394 -14.06 -4.19 -0.98
N ARG A 395 -15.10 -3.65 -0.32
CA ARG A 395 -15.81 -2.45 -0.82
C ARG A 395 -14.87 -1.24 -0.94
N GLY A 396 -13.89 -1.10 -0.04
CA GLY A 396 -12.87 -0.06 -0.08
C GLY A 396 -11.92 -0.18 -1.27
N ASN A 397 -11.69 -1.38 -1.80
CA ASN A 397 -10.67 -1.61 -2.83
C ASN A 397 -10.89 -0.83 -4.14
N THR A 398 -12.14 -0.52 -4.50
CA THR A 398 -12.43 0.29 -5.69
C THR A 398 -12.43 1.79 -5.42
N ILE A 399 -12.19 2.19 -4.17
CA ILE A 399 -12.20 3.58 -3.70
C ILE A 399 -10.77 4.05 -3.36
N GLU A 400 -10.07 3.31 -2.52
CA GLU A 400 -8.70 3.60 -2.05
C GLU A 400 -7.66 3.60 -3.18
N ALA A 401 -6.52 4.25 -2.98
CA ALA A 401 -5.40 4.35 -3.94
C ALA A 401 -5.82 4.83 -5.35
N GLY A 402 -6.79 5.73 -5.41
CA GLY A 402 -7.45 6.19 -6.63
C GLY A 402 -8.62 5.31 -7.04
N THR A 403 -9.82 5.91 -7.12
CA THR A 403 -11.06 5.19 -7.45
C THR A 403 -10.98 4.51 -8.81
N SER A 404 -11.84 3.51 -9.04
CA SER A 404 -11.95 2.86 -10.37
C SER A 404 -12.18 3.88 -11.49
N GLU A 405 -12.93 4.97 -11.23
CA GLU A 405 -13.18 6.05 -12.17
C GLU A 405 -11.90 6.85 -12.46
N ILE A 406 -11.14 7.23 -11.42
CA ILE A 406 -9.83 7.89 -11.59
C ILE A 406 -8.86 7.01 -12.38
N GLN A 407 -8.83 5.71 -12.09
CA GLN A 407 -7.95 4.78 -12.82
C GLN A 407 -8.37 4.67 -14.30
N ARG A 408 -9.70 4.66 -14.61
CA ARG A 408 -10.19 4.70 -16.00
C ARG A 408 -9.81 6.00 -16.71
N ASN A 409 -9.86 7.15 -16.03
CA ASN A 409 -9.41 8.42 -16.59
C ASN A 409 -7.91 8.39 -16.91
N ILE A 410 -7.08 7.83 -16.02
CA ILE A 410 -5.64 7.67 -16.26
C ILE A 410 -5.40 6.77 -17.47
N ILE A 411 -6.09 5.65 -17.59
CA ILE A 411 -5.98 4.73 -18.74
C ILE A 411 -6.42 5.44 -20.00
N GLY A 412 -7.58 6.09 -20.00
CA GLY A 412 -8.11 6.83 -21.15
C GLY A 412 -7.10 7.85 -21.66
N HIS A 413 -6.55 8.67 -20.79
CA HIS A 413 -5.63 9.73 -21.16
C HIS A 413 -4.21 9.23 -21.50
N PHE A 414 -3.58 8.45 -20.62
CA PHE A 414 -2.16 8.13 -20.74
C PHE A 414 -1.86 6.83 -21.48
N VAL A 415 -2.82 5.88 -21.56
CA VAL A 415 -2.64 4.61 -22.28
C VAL A 415 -3.28 4.69 -23.66
N LEU A 416 -4.50 5.22 -23.76
CA LEU A 416 -5.28 5.26 -24.98
C LEU A 416 -5.13 6.58 -25.76
N GLY A 417 -4.52 7.62 -25.16
CA GLY A 417 -4.35 8.93 -25.79
C GLY A 417 -5.64 9.72 -26.01
N LEU A 418 -6.70 9.37 -25.26
CA LEU A 418 -7.99 10.06 -25.36
C LEU A 418 -7.89 11.49 -24.76
N PRO A 419 -8.67 12.46 -25.26
CA PRO A 419 -8.72 13.79 -24.69
C PRO A 419 -9.25 13.76 -23.25
N LYS A 420 -8.77 14.70 -22.42
CA LYS A 420 -9.34 14.92 -21.09
C LYS A 420 -10.78 15.42 -21.23
N SER A 421 -11.70 14.84 -20.44
CA SER A 421 -13.14 15.14 -20.48
C SER A 421 -13.56 16.17 -19.43
N TYR A 422 -12.79 17.26 -19.24
CA TYR A 422 -13.17 18.39 -18.36
C TYR A 422 -12.57 19.69 -18.81
#